data_6e6b8b48d0b628ded55b62f1e6907df1
#
_entry.id   6e6b8b48d0b628ded55b62f1e6907df1
#
_cell.length_a   1.000
_cell.length_b   1.000
_cell.length_c   1.000
_cell.angle_alpha   90.00
_cell.angle_beta   90.00
_cell.angle_gamma   90.00
#
_symmetry.space_group_name_H-M   'P 1'
#
loop_
_entity.id
_entity.type
_entity.pdbx_description
1 polymer ?
#
loop_
_entity_poly.entity_id
_entity_poly.type
_entity_poly.pdbx_seq_one_letter_code
_entity_poly.pdbx_strand_id
1 'polypeptide(L)'
;VKGVVVKLSEATSYLNPYAEMQVKNALVAGLKVSAYHYSHFTSKEEAREEARYFVAAAKRMNLPKSTLMVNDIEEYVTRNNINENMKAWEDEMRKLGFSNLIHYTAASWLDNNSLRILGPIETGKFGISNFWIAQYPYDTMHVTQAMSMSLHSSSAAWQFTSKGTLLTN
;
A
#
# COMPACT_ATOMS: atom_id res chain seq x y z
N VAL A 1 -8.93 16.90 -2.28
CA VAL A 1 -8.00 15.76 -2.54
C VAL A 1 -6.61 16.35 -2.72
N LYS A 2 -5.59 15.76 -2.06
CA LYS A 2 -4.19 16.23 -2.15
C LYS A 2 -3.29 15.28 -2.94
N GLY A 3 -3.71 14.05 -3.15
CA GLY A 3 -2.95 13.04 -3.87
C GLY A 3 -3.77 11.81 -4.19
N VAL A 4 -3.18 10.92 -4.98
CA VAL A 4 -3.74 9.65 -5.39
C VAL A 4 -2.69 8.54 -5.22
N VAL A 5 -3.17 7.32 -5.02
CA VAL A 5 -2.34 6.11 -5.03
C VAL A 5 -2.83 5.24 -6.20
N VAL A 6 -1.99 5.06 -7.20
CA VAL A 6 -2.35 4.38 -8.46
C VAL A 6 -1.86 2.93 -8.43
N LYS A 7 -2.75 1.97 -8.72
CA LYS A 7 -2.34 0.58 -8.98
C LYS A 7 -1.47 0.53 -10.21
N LEU A 8 -0.23 0.05 -10.11
CA LEU A 8 0.61 -0.16 -11.27
C LEU A 8 0.61 -1.62 -11.72
N SER A 9 0.68 -2.54 -10.77
CA SER A 9 0.90 -3.94 -11.06
C SER A 9 0.30 -4.87 -9.99
N GLU A 10 0.24 -6.15 -10.33
CA GLU A 10 -0.19 -7.23 -9.45
C GLU A 10 0.57 -8.50 -9.81
N ALA A 11 1.03 -9.27 -8.81
CA ALA A 11 1.91 -10.40 -9.01
C ALA A 11 3.05 -10.06 -10.01
N THR A 12 3.47 -10.99 -10.86
CA THR A 12 4.45 -10.75 -11.92
C THR A 12 3.85 -10.72 -13.32
N SER A 13 2.51 -10.69 -13.43
CA SER A 13 1.81 -10.90 -14.71
C SER A 13 0.82 -9.81 -15.10
N TYR A 14 0.35 -9.00 -14.15
CA TYR A 14 -0.62 -7.95 -14.44
C TYR A 14 0.00 -6.56 -14.34
N LEU A 15 -0.20 -5.77 -15.40
CA LEU A 15 0.03 -4.33 -15.41
C LEU A 15 -1.31 -3.61 -15.61
N ASN A 16 -1.57 -2.59 -14.80
CA ASN A 16 -2.78 -1.80 -14.97
C ASN A 16 -2.72 -1.02 -16.30
N PRO A 17 -3.59 -1.32 -17.26
CA PRO A 17 -3.56 -0.69 -18.60
C PRO A 17 -3.89 0.80 -18.56
N TYR A 18 -4.49 1.28 -17.48
CA TYR A 18 -4.86 2.68 -17.28
C TYR A 18 -3.88 3.47 -16.45
N ALA A 19 -2.85 2.83 -15.88
CA ALA A 19 -1.96 3.46 -14.90
C ALA A 19 -1.26 4.70 -15.47
N GLU A 20 -0.76 4.64 -16.71
CA GLU A 20 -0.09 5.78 -17.36
C GLU A 20 -1.03 6.99 -17.49
N MET A 21 -2.25 6.75 -17.92
CA MET A 21 -3.27 7.80 -18.05
C MET A 21 -3.64 8.37 -16.67
N GLN A 22 -3.81 7.50 -15.66
CA GLN A 22 -4.14 7.91 -14.29
C GLN A 22 -3.03 8.76 -13.67
N VAL A 23 -1.78 8.34 -13.82
CA VAL A 23 -0.59 9.10 -13.36
C VAL A 23 -0.53 10.46 -14.05
N LYS A 24 -0.62 10.49 -15.38
CA LYS A 24 -0.58 11.72 -16.17
C LYS A 24 -1.67 12.69 -15.76
N ASN A 25 -2.92 12.23 -15.67
CA ASN A 25 -4.06 13.07 -15.32
C ASN A 25 -3.93 13.62 -13.89
N ALA A 26 -3.45 12.80 -12.94
CA ALA A 26 -3.20 13.23 -11.57
C ALA A 26 -2.14 14.35 -11.49
N LEU A 27 -1.03 14.18 -12.22
CA LEU A 27 0.03 15.19 -12.29
C LEU A 27 -0.45 16.50 -12.93
N VAL A 28 -1.23 16.41 -14.01
CA VAL A 28 -1.85 17.59 -14.66
C VAL A 28 -2.81 18.31 -13.71
N ALA A 29 -3.52 17.55 -12.86
CA ALA A 29 -4.40 18.11 -11.83
C ALA A 29 -3.63 18.65 -10.59
N GLY A 30 -2.29 18.64 -10.59
CA GLY A 30 -1.48 19.11 -9.47
C GLY A 30 -1.50 18.21 -8.23
N LEU A 31 -1.92 16.95 -8.39
CA LEU A 31 -1.98 15.98 -7.29
C LEU A 31 -0.64 15.28 -7.07
N LYS A 32 -0.34 14.94 -5.83
CA LYS A 32 0.76 14.03 -5.52
C LYS A 32 0.39 12.62 -5.98
N VAL A 33 1.33 11.94 -6.63
CA VAL A 33 1.16 10.57 -7.11
C VAL A 33 2.00 9.63 -6.26
N SER A 34 1.35 8.61 -5.71
CA SER A 34 1.95 7.43 -5.11
C SER A 34 1.50 6.21 -5.92
N ALA A 35 2.18 5.09 -5.74
CA ALA A 35 1.89 3.88 -6.50
C ALA A 35 1.74 2.67 -5.58
N TYR A 36 0.90 1.70 -5.99
CA TYR A 36 0.82 0.43 -5.29
C TYR A 36 0.92 -0.79 -6.20
N HIS A 37 1.37 -1.86 -5.59
CA HIS A 37 1.46 -3.20 -6.14
C HIS A 37 0.64 -4.15 -5.28
N TYR A 38 -0.24 -4.93 -5.88
CA TYR A 38 -1.03 -5.95 -5.19
C TYR A 38 -0.24 -7.26 -5.18
N SER A 39 0.12 -7.70 -3.99
CA SER A 39 1.10 -8.76 -3.78
C SER A 39 0.48 -10.15 -3.64
N HIS A 40 1.09 -11.13 -4.30
CA HIS A 40 0.70 -12.54 -4.27
C HIS A 40 1.82 -13.46 -3.78
N PHE A 41 2.99 -12.95 -3.49
CA PHE A 41 4.19 -13.75 -3.19
C PHE A 41 3.98 -14.72 -2.01
N THR A 42 4.50 -15.94 -2.15
CA THR A 42 4.50 -16.99 -1.12
C THR A 42 5.91 -17.35 -0.64
N SER A 43 6.93 -16.81 -1.29
CA SER A 43 8.33 -17.01 -0.97
C SER A 43 9.13 -15.71 -1.08
N LYS A 44 10.34 -15.71 -0.49
CA LYS A 44 11.28 -14.57 -0.59
C LYS A 44 11.68 -14.27 -2.03
N GLU A 45 11.80 -15.30 -2.87
CA GLU A 45 12.18 -15.08 -4.28
C GLU A 45 11.04 -14.45 -5.06
N GLU A 46 9.82 -14.97 -4.92
CA GLU A 46 8.63 -14.35 -5.51
C GLU A 46 8.46 -12.89 -5.05
N ALA A 47 8.68 -12.61 -3.76
CA ALA A 47 8.63 -11.25 -3.23
C ALA A 47 9.64 -10.31 -3.91
N ARG A 48 10.87 -10.79 -4.19
CA ARG A 48 11.86 -10.03 -4.96
C ARG A 48 11.46 -9.86 -6.42
N GLU A 49 10.89 -10.89 -7.04
CA GLU A 49 10.40 -10.82 -8.43
C GLU A 49 9.27 -9.81 -8.58
N GLU A 50 8.31 -9.82 -7.66
CA GLU A 50 7.22 -8.85 -7.63
C GLU A 50 7.73 -7.42 -7.39
N ALA A 51 8.72 -7.22 -6.52
CA ALA A 51 9.38 -5.92 -6.33
C ALA A 51 10.05 -5.42 -7.62
N ARG A 52 10.77 -6.28 -8.36
CA ARG A 52 11.37 -5.96 -9.66
C ARG A 52 10.32 -5.57 -10.69
N TYR A 53 9.21 -6.32 -10.72
CA TYR A 53 8.10 -6.08 -11.65
C TYR A 53 7.43 -4.73 -11.36
N PHE A 54 7.16 -4.43 -10.10
CA PHE A 54 6.60 -3.15 -9.66
C PHE A 54 7.52 -1.96 -10.00
N VAL A 55 8.82 -2.09 -9.72
CA VAL A 55 9.80 -1.05 -10.05
C VAL A 55 9.91 -0.85 -11.57
N ALA A 56 9.85 -1.92 -12.37
CA ALA A 56 9.84 -1.80 -13.83
C ALA A 56 8.62 -1.01 -14.31
N ALA A 57 7.44 -1.26 -13.73
CA ALA A 57 6.23 -0.49 -14.02
C ALA A 57 6.38 0.99 -13.64
N ALA A 58 6.91 1.29 -12.44
CA ALA A 58 7.14 2.66 -11.99
C ALA A 58 8.12 3.43 -12.91
N LYS A 59 9.21 2.78 -13.33
CA LYS A 59 10.20 3.36 -14.25
C LYS A 59 9.60 3.67 -15.63
N ARG A 60 8.73 2.80 -16.17
CA ARG A 60 8.03 3.04 -17.43
C ARG A 60 7.17 4.30 -17.41
N MET A 61 6.65 4.66 -16.22
CA MET A 61 5.84 5.86 -16.00
C MET A 61 6.66 7.07 -15.55
N ASN A 62 7.99 6.96 -15.58
CA ASN A 62 8.93 8.01 -15.14
C ASN A 62 8.66 8.48 -13.70
N LEU A 63 8.18 7.60 -12.82
CA LEU A 63 7.99 7.94 -11.42
C LEU A 63 9.36 8.13 -10.73
N PRO A 64 9.55 9.24 -9.99
CA PRO A 64 10.82 9.51 -9.33
C PRO A 64 11.07 8.50 -8.19
N LYS A 65 12.33 8.28 -7.85
CA LYS A 65 12.73 7.37 -6.75
C LYS A 65 12.17 7.76 -5.37
N SER A 66 11.77 9.01 -5.21
CA SER A 66 11.11 9.54 -4.02
C SER A 66 9.61 9.21 -3.94
N THR A 67 9.04 8.61 -4.98
CA THR A 67 7.63 8.18 -4.99
C THR A 67 7.35 7.26 -3.80
N LEU A 68 6.25 7.49 -3.10
CA LEU A 68 5.77 6.56 -2.10
C LEU A 68 5.26 5.30 -2.79
N MET A 69 5.89 4.17 -2.48
CA MET A 69 5.61 2.87 -3.06
C MET A 69 4.92 1.99 -2.02
N VAL A 70 3.73 1.51 -2.35
CA VAL A 70 2.88 0.76 -1.43
C VAL A 70 2.87 -0.72 -1.81
N ASN A 71 3.20 -1.56 -0.84
CA ASN A 71 3.03 -3.00 -0.90
C ASN A 71 1.64 -3.36 -0.34
N ASP A 72 0.72 -3.73 -1.21
CA ASP A 72 -0.65 -4.09 -0.84
C ASP A 72 -0.73 -5.59 -0.54
N ILE A 73 -0.82 -5.91 0.76
CA ILE A 73 -0.78 -7.27 1.32
C ILE A 73 -2.13 -7.63 1.91
N GLU A 74 -2.96 -8.31 1.15
CA GLU A 74 -4.30 -8.76 1.58
C GLU A 74 -4.63 -10.19 1.11
N GLU A 75 -3.84 -10.76 0.19
CA GLU A 75 -4.08 -12.10 -0.31
C GLU A 75 -3.77 -13.16 0.74
N TYR A 76 -4.72 -14.07 0.98
CA TYR A 76 -4.58 -15.11 2.00
C TYR A 76 -3.34 -16.00 1.78
N VAL A 77 -2.97 -16.23 0.52
CA VAL A 77 -1.82 -17.06 0.18
C VAL A 77 -0.49 -16.47 0.67
N THR A 78 -0.40 -15.14 0.84
CA THR A 78 0.82 -14.46 1.32
C THR A 78 1.10 -14.67 2.81
N ARG A 79 0.15 -15.22 3.59
CA ARG A 79 0.28 -15.35 5.05
C ARG A 79 1.43 -16.25 5.50
N ASN A 80 1.83 -17.19 4.65
CA ASN A 80 2.91 -18.10 4.98
C ASN A 80 4.27 -17.38 4.89
N ASN A 81 5.05 -17.41 5.99
CA ASN A 81 6.34 -16.69 6.11
C ASN A 81 6.26 -15.19 5.72
N ILE A 82 5.10 -14.57 5.97
CA ILE A 82 4.79 -13.22 5.48
C ILE A 82 5.83 -12.18 5.88
N ASN A 83 6.34 -12.23 7.12
CA ASN A 83 7.31 -11.25 7.61
C ASN A 83 8.65 -11.32 6.87
N GLU A 84 9.15 -12.52 6.62
CA GLU A 84 10.38 -12.74 5.86
C GLU A 84 10.23 -12.38 4.39
N ASN A 85 9.06 -12.64 3.81
CA ASN A 85 8.75 -12.32 2.42
C ASN A 85 8.60 -10.80 2.23
N MET A 86 7.87 -10.13 3.11
CA MET A 86 7.76 -8.66 3.12
C MET A 86 9.15 -8.00 3.26
N LYS A 87 10.00 -8.54 4.15
CA LYS A 87 11.37 -8.04 4.30
C LYS A 87 12.19 -8.21 3.03
N ALA A 88 12.07 -9.35 2.34
CA ALA A 88 12.76 -9.60 1.08
C ALA A 88 12.28 -8.63 -0.03
N TRP A 89 10.97 -8.31 -0.05
CA TRP A 89 10.39 -7.30 -0.95
C TRP A 89 10.98 -5.92 -0.68
N GLU A 90 10.98 -5.46 0.59
CA GLU A 90 11.56 -4.17 0.96
C GLU A 90 13.04 -4.04 0.57
N ASP A 91 13.82 -5.09 0.86
CA ASP A 91 15.26 -5.07 0.58
C ASP A 91 15.53 -4.97 -0.93
N GLU A 92 14.75 -5.66 -1.75
CA GLU A 92 14.86 -5.57 -3.21
C GLU A 92 14.41 -4.19 -3.72
N MET A 93 13.33 -3.62 -3.18
CA MET A 93 12.88 -2.26 -3.52
C MET A 93 13.98 -1.22 -3.24
N ARG A 94 14.60 -1.29 -2.05
CA ARG A 94 15.69 -0.39 -1.66
C ARG A 94 16.92 -0.57 -2.56
N LYS A 95 17.30 -1.80 -2.88
CA LYS A 95 18.37 -2.12 -3.82
C LYS A 95 18.13 -1.53 -5.21
N LEU A 96 16.88 -1.48 -5.66
CA LEU A 96 16.48 -0.88 -6.93
C LEU A 96 16.33 0.65 -6.88
N GLY A 97 16.55 1.24 -5.71
CA GLY A 97 16.60 2.68 -5.47
C GLY A 97 15.29 3.32 -5.00
N PHE A 98 14.27 2.53 -4.66
CA PHE A 98 13.03 3.02 -4.10
C PHE A 98 13.00 2.70 -2.59
N SER A 99 13.16 3.70 -1.75
CA SER A 99 13.25 3.54 -0.29
C SER A 99 12.05 4.12 0.49
N ASN A 100 11.19 4.88 -0.18
CA ASN A 100 9.98 5.43 0.43
C ASN A 100 8.86 4.39 0.35
N LEU A 101 8.81 3.48 1.31
CA LEU A 101 7.99 2.26 1.30
C LEU A 101 7.00 2.26 2.45
N ILE A 102 5.77 1.85 2.19
CA ILE A 102 4.78 1.48 3.21
C ILE A 102 4.07 0.18 2.80
N HIS A 103 3.45 -0.47 3.77
CA HIS A 103 2.61 -1.65 3.56
C HIS A 103 1.16 -1.29 3.81
N TYR A 104 0.29 -1.65 2.87
CA TYR A 104 -1.16 -1.57 3.05
C TYR A 104 -1.70 -2.96 3.41
N THR A 105 -2.55 -3.01 4.43
CA THR A 105 -3.24 -4.23 4.83
C THR A 105 -4.45 -3.91 5.72
N ALA A 106 -5.32 -4.89 5.93
CA ALA A 106 -6.39 -4.78 6.91
C ALA A 106 -5.86 -4.83 8.35
N ALA A 107 -6.51 -4.12 9.27
CA ALA A 107 -6.13 -4.10 10.70
C ALA A 107 -6.02 -5.50 11.30
N SER A 108 -6.87 -6.46 10.87
CA SER A 108 -6.85 -7.85 11.34
C SER A 108 -5.61 -8.66 10.92
N TRP A 109 -4.77 -8.13 10.04
CA TRP A 109 -3.53 -8.79 9.61
C TRP A 109 -2.33 -8.44 10.50
N LEU A 110 -2.45 -7.42 11.33
CA LEU A 110 -1.39 -6.96 12.22
C LEU A 110 -1.45 -7.68 13.57
N ASP A 111 -0.31 -8.02 14.16
CA ASP A 111 -0.18 -8.59 15.51
C ASP A 111 -0.63 -7.61 16.60
N ASN A 112 -0.46 -6.32 16.37
CA ASN A 112 -0.86 -5.24 17.26
C ASN A 112 -1.92 -4.37 16.58
N ASN A 113 -3.18 -4.58 16.90
CA ASN A 113 -4.32 -3.88 16.30
C ASN A 113 -5.44 -3.62 17.32
N SER A 114 -6.33 -2.68 16.97
CA SER A 114 -7.48 -2.29 17.80
C SER A 114 -8.56 -3.37 17.94
N LEU A 115 -8.52 -4.40 17.08
CA LEU A 115 -9.52 -5.49 17.05
C LEU A 115 -9.20 -6.61 18.04
N ARG A 116 -8.01 -6.58 18.69
CA ARG A 116 -7.52 -7.63 19.58
C ARG A 116 -7.45 -9.01 18.92
N ILE A 117 -7.13 -9.03 17.63
CA ILE A 117 -6.92 -10.23 16.81
C ILE A 117 -5.41 -10.38 16.59
N LEU A 118 -4.88 -11.58 16.76
CA LEU A 118 -3.49 -11.86 16.46
C LEU A 118 -3.33 -12.09 14.96
N GLY A 119 -2.95 -11.03 14.22
CA GLY A 119 -2.64 -11.12 12.80
C GLY A 119 -1.24 -11.69 12.54
N PRO A 120 -0.94 -12.11 11.31
CA PRO A 120 0.33 -12.75 10.97
C PRO A 120 1.50 -11.77 10.78
N ILE A 121 1.24 -10.46 10.64
CA ILE A 121 2.27 -9.44 10.41
C ILE A 121 2.77 -8.88 11.74
N GLU A 122 4.06 -9.04 11.99
CA GLU A 122 4.75 -8.52 13.17
C GLU A 122 5.09 -7.04 12.98
N THR A 123 4.26 -6.14 13.48
CA THR A 123 4.42 -4.68 13.33
C THR A 123 5.75 -4.17 13.89
N GLY A 124 6.31 -4.84 14.90
CA GLY A 124 7.60 -4.49 15.46
C GLY A 124 8.78 -4.64 14.50
N LYS A 125 8.66 -5.51 13.48
CA LYS A 125 9.71 -5.73 12.47
C LYS A 125 9.78 -4.60 11.43
N PHE A 126 8.66 -3.93 11.17
CA PHE A 126 8.53 -2.94 10.09
C PHE A 126 8.34 -1.52 10.61
N GLY A 127 7.86 -1.37 11.85
CA GLY A 127 7.44 -0.09 12.42
C GLY A 127 6.01 0.28 12.01
N ILE A 128 5.15 0.55 12.98
CA ILE A 128 3.73 0.86 12.73
C ILE A 128 3.54 2.09 11.83
N SER A 129 4.46 3.04 11.86
CA SER A 129 4.44 4.23 11.00
C SER A 129 4.66 3.92 9.50
N ASN A 130 5.01 2.69 9.15
CA ASN A 130 5.16 2.24 7.77
C ASN A 130 3.95 1.44 7.28
N PHE A 131 2.82 1.49 8.02
CA PHE A 131 1.59 0.84 7.59
C PHE A 131 0.50 1.84 7.22
N TRP A 132 -0.15 1.59 6.10
CA TRP A 132 -1.44 2.16 5.75
C TRP A 132 -2.50 1.10 6.07
N ILE A 133 -3.33 1.37 7.08
CA ILE A 133 -4.21 0.37 7.67
C ILE A 133 -5.64 0.55 7.17
N ALA A 134 -6.25 -0.51 6.65
CA ALA A 134 -7.66 -0.54 6.31
C ALA A 134 -8.47 -1.03 7.52
N GLN A 135 -9.40 -0.22 7.95
CA GLN A 135 -10.42 -0.57 8.95
C GLN A 135 -11.63 0.34 8.77
N TYR A 136 -12.80 -0.25 8.56
CA TYR A 136 -14.03 0.46 8.31
C TYR A 136 -14.97 0.32 9.52
N PRO A 137 -14.91 1.25 10.50
CA PRO A 137 -15.75 1.17 11.70
C PRO A 137 -17.24 1.29 11.42
N TYR A 138 -17.58 1.98 10.32
CA TYR A 138 -18.96 2.17 9.85
C TYR A 138 -19.04 1.92 8.34
N ASP A 139 -20.22 1.59 7.85
CA ASP A 139 -20.48 1.34 6.41
C ASP A 139 -20.16 2.58 5.56
N THR A 140 -20.52 3.76 6.05
CA THR A 140 -20.15 5.05 5.47
C THR A 140 -19.56 5.96 6.54
N MET A 141 -18.50 6.68 6.23
CA MET A 141 -17.84 7.59 7.15
C MET A 141 -17.33 8.83 6.42
N HIS A 142 -17.60 10.00 7.00
CA HIS A 142 -17.01 11.25 6.54
C HIS A 142 -15.62 11.49 7.15
N VAL A 143 -14.78 12.22 6.44
CA VAL A 143 -13.41 12.52 6.88
C VAL A 143 -13.36 13.20 8.26
N THR A 144 -14.32 14.05 8.58
CA THR A 144 -14.42 14.72 9.89
C THR A 144 -14.65 13.75 11.04
N GLN A 145 -15.49 12.71 10.82
CA GLN A 145 -15.69 11.63 11.78
C GLN A 145 -14.41 10.81 11.97
N ALA A 146 -13.75 10.44 10.85
CA ALA A 146 -12.50 9.70 10.91
C ALA A 146 -11.43 10.47 11.70
N MET A 147 -11.28 11.77 11.46
CA MET A 147 -10.34 12.62 12.19
C MET A 147 -10.62 12.69 13.69
N SER A 148 -11.89 12.67 14.10
CA SER A 148 -12.27 12.72 15.53
C SER A 148 -12.02 11.40 16.27
N MET A 149 -11.96 10.26 15.56
CA MET A 149 -11.77 8.94 16.19
C MET A 149 -10.33 8.65 16.58
N SER A 150 -9.35 9.31 16.00
CA SER A 150 -7.91 9.11 16.24
C SER A 150 -7.45 7.62 16.12
N LEU A 151 -8.19 6.79 15.39
CA LEU A 151 -7.78 5.42 15.09
C LEU A 151 -6.52 5.44 14.23
N HIS A 152 -5.60 4.51 14.51
CA HIS A 152 -4.35 4.35 13.75
C HIS A 152 -3.50 5.63 13.63
N SER A 153 -3.56 6.51 14.64
CA SER A 153 -2.84 7.80 14.64
C SER A 153 -1.32 7.68 14.55
N SER A 154 -0.75 6.51 14.90
CA SER A 154 0.68 6.20 14.78
C SER A 154 1.05 5.52 13.46
N SER A 155 0.09 5.15 12.62
CA SER A 155 0.35 4.56 11.30
C SER A 155 0.62 5.63 10.24
N ALA A 156 1.13 5.22 9.07
CA ALA A 156 1.34 6.11 7.93
C ALA A 156 0.04 6.71 7.41
N ALA A 157 -1.01 5.90 7.36
CA ALA A 157 -2.33 6.29 6.90
C ALA A 157 -3.42 5.34 7.41
N TRP A 158 -4.65 5.80 7.39
CA TRP A 158 -5.83 5.01 7.67
C TRP A 158 -6.83 5.10 6.52
N GLN A 159 -7.19 3.94 5.95
CA GLN A 159 -8.33 3.85 5.04
C GLN A 159 -9.58 3.55 5.86
N PHE A 160 -10.41 4.56 6.04
CA PHE A 160 -11.58 4.49 6.91
C PHE A 160 -12.88 4.16 6.18
N THR A 161 -12.86 4.13 4.83
CA THR A 161 -14.00 3.76 3.99
C THR A 161 -13.55 3.28 2.62
N SER A 162 -14.32 2.38 2.02
CA SER A 162 -14.23 1.97 0.61
C SER A 162 -15.34 2.61 -0.25
N LYS A 163 -16.21 3.43 0.36
CA LYS A 163 -17.38 4.07 -0.27
C LYS A 163 -17.26 5.61 -0.25
N GLY A 164 -16.04 6.10 -0.46
CA GLY A 164 -15.78 7.54 -0.48
C GLY A 164 -16.48 8.23 -1.65
N THR A 165 -17.22 9.32 -1.39
CA THR A 165 -17.78 10.18 -2.41
C THR A 165 -16.96 11.45 -2.50
N LEU A 166 -16.40 11.74 -3.67
CA LEU A 166 -15.84 13.04 -3.97
C LEU A 166 -16.99 14.01 -4.22
N LEU A 167 -17.02 15.12 -3.50
CA LEU A 167 -17.98 16.19 -3.77
C LEU A 167 -17.72 16.71 -5.19
N THR A 168 -18.65 16.41 -6.08
CA THR A 168 -18.79 17.14 -7.33
C THR A 168 -19.67 18.35 -7.04
N ASN A 169 -19.13 19.55 -7.23
CA ASN A 169 -19.94 20.77 -7.22
C ASN A 169 -20.95 20.73 -8.38
#